data_2be334c44655303a22c4e534a4fe7f3e
#
_entry.id   2be334c44655303a22c4e534a4fe7f3e
#
_cell.length_a   1.000
_cell.length_b   1.000
_cell.length_c   1.000
_cell.angle_alpha   90.00
_cell.angle_beta   90.00
_cell.angle_gamma   90.00
#
_symmetry.space_group_name_H-M   'P 1'
#
loop_
_entity.id
_entity.type
_entity.pdbx_description
1 polymer ?
#
loop_
_entity_poly.entity_id
_entity_poly.type
_entity_poly.pdbx_seq_one_letter_code
_entity_poly.pdbx_strand_id
1 'polypeptide(L)'
;MGLIDRNISFLAVVLLSLSPAQAEDRFEHPPILYSQSTPDNPISQLQSKLKKGQLDWKPEKHTGHLRSLLQALKIDIDSQTLNFAKTSLQGRLISPGRPRALFFNDDIYVGYVNGSQLLELSVADPAMGAVFYSFNQDNQ
;
A
#
# COMPACT_ATOMS: atom_id res chain seq x y z
N MET A 1 1.36 -83.98 -7.77
CA MET A 1 0.97 -82.93 -8.71
C MET A 1 0.39 -81.82 -7.85
N GLY A 2 1.25 -80.90 -7.41
CA GLY A 2 0.94 -79.88 -6.40
C GLY A 2 0.52 -78.59 -7.03
N LEU A 3 -0.63 -78.09 -6.62
CA LEU A 3 -1.15 -76.75 -6.92
C LEU A 3 -0.42 -75.75 -6.02
N ILE A 4 0.27 -74.79 -6.60
CA ILE A 4 0.87 -73.68 -5.92
C ILE A 4 -0.16 -72.57 -5.84
N ASP A 5 -0.77 -72.35 -4.65
CA ASP A 5 -1.58 -71.18 -4.36
C ASP A 5 -0.66 -69.93 -4.22
N ARG A 6 -0.72 -69.02 -5.19
CA ARG A 6 -0.09 -67.73 -5.11
C ARG A 6 -1.07 -66.70 -4.48
N ASN A 7 -0.98 -66.55 -3.17
CA ASN A 7 -1.59 -65.44 -2.47
C ASN A 7 -0.93 -64.11 -2.89
N ILE A 8 -1.58 -63.33 -3.72
CA ILE A 8 -1.19 -61.97 -4.05
C ILE A 8 -1.84 -61.05 -3.01
N SER A 9 -1.05 -60.62 -2.05
CA SER A 9 -1.45 -59.65 -1.03
C SER A 9 -1.40 -58.25 -1.66
N PHE A 10 -2.57 -57.64 -1.93
CA PHE A 10 -2.68 -56.25 -2.36
C PHE A 10 -2.48 -55.35 -1.14
N LEU A 11 -1.31 -54.72 -1.05
CA LEU A 11 -1.04 -53.67 -0.08
C LEU A 11 -1.65 -52.35 -0.62
N ALA A 12 -2.80 -51.96 -0.09
CA ALA A 12 -3.43 -50.68 -0.39
C ALA A 12 -2.62 -49.56 0.30
N VAL A 13 -1.82 -48.83 -0.46
CA VAL A 13 -1.16 -47.61 0.02
C VAL A 13 -2.18 -46.48 0.00
N VAL A 14 -2.72 -46.16 1.18
CA VAL A 14 -3.55 -44.95 1.36
C VAL A 14 -2.63 -43.75 1.39
N LEU A 15 -2.50 -43.07 0.26
CA LEU A 15 -1.89 -41.73 0.18
C LEU A 15 -2.83 -40.73 0.88
N LEU A 16 -2.57 -40.44 2.15
CA LEU A 16 -3.13 -39.27 2.81
C LEU A 16 -2.54 -38.02 2.11
N SER A 17 -3.30 -37.41 1.23
CA SER A 17 -3.03 -36.07 0.72
C SER A 17 -3.19 -35.09 1.89
N LEU A 18 -2.07 -34.71 2.51
CA LEU A 18 -2.00 -33.56 3.40
C LEU A 18 -2.21 -32.33 2.53
N SER A 19 -3.47 -31.86 2.40
CA SER A 19 -3.74 -30.51 1.91
C SER A 19 -3.02 -29.54 2.83
N PRO A 20 -2.17 -28.63 2.33
CA PRO A 20 -1.63 -27.56 3.16
C PRO A 20 -2.83 -26.82 3.74
N ALA A 21 -2.96 -26.80 5.06
CA ALA A 21 -3.88 -25.93 5.74
C ALA A 21 -3.55 -24.51 5.31
N GLN A 22 -4.37 -23.91 4.45
CA GLN A 22 -4.27 -22.48 4.18
C GLN A 22 -4.57 -21.80 5.52
N ALA A 23 -3.56 -21.12 6.06
CA ALA A 23 -3.74 -20.27 7.22
C ALA A 23 -4.78 -19.22 6.81
N GLU A 24 -5.97 -19.31 7.37
CA GLU A 24 -7.02 -18.32 7.17
C GLU A 24 -6.47 -16.99 7.68
N ASP A 25 -6.39 -16.00 6.79
CA ASP A 25 -5.90 -14.67 7.17
C ASP A 25 -6.95 -14.02 8.08
N ARG A 26 -6.65 -13.99 9.37
CA ARG A 26 -7.56 -13.48 10.41
C ARG A 26 -7.94 -12.01 10.22
N PHE A 27 -7.23 -11.30 9.36
CA PHE A 27 -7.44 -9.87 9.12
C PHE A 27 -8.22 -9.59 7.84
N GLU A 28 -8.49 -10.62 7.03
CA GLU A 28 -9.18 -10.48 5.76
C GLU A 28 -10.64 -10.93 5.88
N HIS A 29 -11.47 -10.07 6.47
CA HIS A 29 -12.91 -10.29 6.65
C HIS A 29 -13.71 -9.12 6.06
N PRO A 30 -14.90 -9.40 5.46
CA PRO A 30 -15.77 -8.32 5.00
C PRO A 30 -16.04 -7.26 6.08
N PRO A 31 -16.01 -5.95 5.74
CA PRO A 31 -15.86 -5.40 4.39
C PRO A 31 -14.45 -5.35 3.83
N ILE A 32 -13.42 -5.69 4.61
CA ILE A 32 -12.01 -5.60 4.20
C ILE A 32 -11.57 -6.92 3.56
N LEU A 33 -11.25 -6.87 2.26
CA LEU A 33 -10.80 -8.01 1.44
C LEU A 33 -9.57 -7.57 0.62
N TYR A 34 -8.47 -7.29 1.31
CA TYR A 34 -7.27 -6.69 0.74
C TYR A 34 -6.69 -7.47 -0.46
N SER A 35 -6.54 -8.78 -0.33
CA SER A 35 -5.95 -9.65 -1.37
C SER A 35 -6.83 -9.80 -2.61
N GLN A 36 -8.14 -9.59 -2.48
CA GLN A 36 -9.13 -9.81 -3.54
C GLN A 36 -9.63 -8.51 -4.17
N SER A 37 -9.29 -7.37 -3.57
CA SER A 37 -9.78 -6.05 -3.99
C SER A 37 -8.72 -5.30 -4.80
N THR A 38 -9.19 -4.43 -5.68
CA THR A 38 -8.37 -3.44 -6.35
C THR A 38 -8.60 -2.08 -5.69
N PRO A 39 -7.56 -1.24 -5.50
CA PRO A 39 -7.73 0.06 -4.89
C PRO A 39 -8.72 0.94 -5.66
N ASP A 40 -9.78 1.39 -4.99
CA ASP A 40 -10.71 2.38 -5.52
C ASP A 40 -10.85 3.54 -4.52
N ASN A 41 -9.89 4.43 -4.54
CA ASN A 41 -9.77 5.54 -3.63
C ASN A 41 -9.23 6.79 -4.38
N PRO A 42 -9.29 7.99 -3.78
CA PRO A 42 -8.86 9.22 -4.44
C PRO A 42 -7.41 9.19 -4.96
N ILE A 43 -6.50 8.45 -4.30
CA ILE A 43 -5.10 8.36 -4.75
C ILE A 43 -4.97 7.48 -5.99
N SER A 44 -5.64 6.34 -6.05
CA SER A 44 -5.65 5.47 -7.24
C SER A 44 -6.28 6.17 -8.45
N GLN A 45 -7.33 6.96 -8.23
CA GLN A 45 -7.97 7.77 -9.27
C GLN A 45 -7.03 8.90 -9.74
N LEU A 46 -6.33 9.57 -8.82
CA LEU A 46 -5.31 10.57 -9.15
C LEU A 46 -4.18 9.96 -10.00
N GLN A 47 -3.67 8.80 -9.60
CA GLN A 47 -2.64 8.07 -10.35
C GLN A 47 -3.09 7.77 -11.79
N SER A 48 -4.36 7.39 -11.95
CA SER A 48 -4.93 7.13 -13.28
C SER A 48 -5.00 8.39 -14.14
N LYS A 49 -5.35 9.55 -13.55
CA LYS A 49 -5.37 10.84 -14.25
C LYS A 49 -3.97 11.31 -14.63
N LEU A 50 -2.98 11.12 -13.74
CA LEU A 50 -1.57 11.43 -14.02
C LEU A 50 -1.05 10.62 -15.22
N LYS A 51 -1.28 9.29 -15.22
CA LYS A 51 -0.88 8.42 -16.34
C LYS A 51 -1.51 8.81 -17.67
N LYS A 52 -2.68 9.44 -17.65
CA LYS A 52 -3.39 9.93 -18.85
C LYS A 52 -3.00 11.36 -19.24
N GLY A 53 -2.10 12.03 -18.49
CA GLY A 53 -1.73 13.42 -18.74
C GLY A 53 -2.87 14.42 -18.54
N GLN A 54 -3.85 14.09 -17.69
CA GLN A 54 -5.08 14.89 -17.48
C GLN A 54 -4.97 15.88 -16.33
N LEU A 55 -3.77 16.08 -15.77
CA LEU A 55 -3.53 16.99 -14.65
C LEU A 55 -2.48 18.04 -15.02
N ASP A 56 -2.73 19.28 -14.61
CA ASP A 56 -1.72 20.33 -14.62
C ASP A 56 -0.77 20.11 -13.42
N TRP A 57 0.32 19.36 -13.68
CA TRP A 57 1.22 18.84 -12.67
C TRP A 57 2.51 19.65 -12.68
N LYS A 58 2.56 20.75 -11.90
CA LYS A 58 3.69 21.68 -11.89
C LYS A 58 4.54 21.50 -10.64
N PRO A 59 5.86 21.28 -10.79
CA PRO A 59 6.77 21.28 -9.66
C PRO A 59 7.06 22.71 -9.20
N GLU A 60 7.18 22.88 -7.89
CA GLU A 60 7.72 24.10 -7.27
C GLU A 60 9.20 23.91 -6.90
N LYS A 61 9.96 25.01 -6.87
CA LYS A 61 11.40 24.99 -6.66
C LYS A 61 11.86 24.27 -5.38
N HIS A 62 11.10 24.37 -4.29
CA HIS A 62 11.51 23.87 -2.97
C HIS A 62 10.70 22.68 -2.48
N THR A 63 9.50 22.51 -2.94
CA THR A 63 8.55 21.50 -2.46
C THR A 63 8.20 20.45 -3.52
N GLY A 64 8.77 20.59 -4.72
CA GLY A 64 8.47 19.72 -5.84
C GLY A 64 6.97 19.71 -6.15
N HIS A 65 6.37 18.56 -6.26
CA HIS A 65 4.97 18.41 -6.60
C HIS A 65 4.01 18.42 -5.38
N LEU A 66 4.52 18.70 -4.17
CA LEU A 66 3.70 18.63 -2.95
C LEU A 66 2.43 19.47 -3.06
N ARG A 67 2.54 20.76 -3.46
CA ARG A 67 1.39 21.65 -3.55
C ARG A 67 0.36 21.18 -4.59
N SER A 68 0.81 20.78 -5.76
CA SER A 68 -0.06 20.22 -6.81
C SER A 68 -0.77 18.97 -6.34
N LEU A 69 -0.07 18.11 -5.58
CA LEU A 69 -0.65 16.90 -4.98
C LEU A 69 -1.74 17.24 -3.95
N LEU A 70 -1.46 18.15 -3.02
CA LEU A 70 -2.43 18.57 -2.01
C LEU A 70 -3.69 19.16 -2.65
N GLN A 71 -3.53 20.02 -3.66
CA GLN A 71 -4.65 20.60 -4.41
C GLN A 71 -5.49 19.52 -5.12
N ALA A 72 -4.83 18.58 -5.80
CA ALA A 72 -5.51 17.49 -6.52
C ALA A 72 -6.29 16.56 -5.58
N LEU A 73 -5.79 16.37 -4.35
CA LEU A 73 -6.42 15.56 -3.31
C LEU A 73 -7.37 16.36 -2.40
N LYS A 74 -7.53 17.67 -2.64
CA LYS A 74 -8.35 18.60 -1.83
C LYS A 74 -7.93 18.61 -0.35
N ILE A 75 -6.63 18.59 -0.10
CA ILE A 75 -6.05 18.69 1.22
C ILE A 75 -5.61 20.14 1.44
N ASP A 76 -6.07 20.73 2.55
CA ASP A 76 -5.68 22.08 2.93
C ASP A 76 -4.20 22.10 3.35
N ILE A 77 -3.43 23.06 2.87
CA ILE A 77 -2.04 23.24 3.28
C ILE A 77 -1.92 23.64 4.75
N ASP A 78 -2.95 24.28 5.30
CA ASP A 78 -3.00 24.67 6.71
C ASP A 78 -3.34 23.50 7.65
N SER A 79 -3.68 22.32 7.11
CA SER A 79 -3.83 21.08 7.89
C SER A 79 -2.49 20.57 8.44
N GLN A 80 -1.37 21.21 8.08
CA GLN A 80 -0.03 20.76 8.42
C GLN A 80 0.16 20.51 9.91
N THR A 81 0.69 19.33 10.24
CA THR A 81 1.26 19.02 11.53
C THR A 81 2.68 18.45 11.37
N LEU A 82 3.48 18.46 12.45
CA LEU A 82 4.86 17.99 12.40
C LEU A 82 5.00 16.67 13.17
N ASN A 83 5.72 15.72 12.57
CA ASN A 83 5.99 14.42 13.15
C ASN A 83 7.50 14.14 13.13
N PHE A 84 8.04 13.72 14.29
CA PHE A 84 9.45 13.42 14.50
C PHE A 84 9.76 11.92 14.52
N ALA A 85 8.74 11.07 14.40
CA ALA A 85 8.92 9.61 14.38
C ALA A 85 9.64 9.18 13.08
N LYS A 86 10.63 8.31 13.25
CA LYS A 86 11.45 7.79 12.13
C LYS A 86 10.85 6.55 11.46
N THR A 87 9.60 6.23 11.76
CA THR A 87 8.87 5.07 11.22
C THR A 87 8.26 5.36 9.85
N SER A 88 9.09 5.79 8.90
CA SER A 88 8.65 6.08 7.53
C SER A 88 9.75 5.75 6.54
N LEU A 89 9.44 5.69 5.24
CA LEU A 89 10.43 5.51 4.17
C LEU A 89 11.45 6.66 4.16
N GLN A 90 11.05 7.85 4.64
CA GLN A 90 11.90 9.04 4.77
C GLN A 90 12.61 9.14 6.14
N GLY A 91 12.53 8.10 6.98
CA GLY A 91 13.01 8.13 8.37
C GLY A 91 14.46 8.56 8.56
N ARG A 92 15.33 8.32 7.55
CA ARG A 92 16.75 8.75 7.59
C ARG A 92 16.92 10.26 7.50
N LEU A 93 15.97 10.97 6.91
CA LEU A 93 15.99 12.43 6.74
C LEU A 93 15.40 13.16 7.96
N ILE A 94 14.59 12.46 8.76
CA ILE A 94 13.89 13.07 9.90
C ILE A 94 14.86 13.36 11.04
N SER A 95 14.86 14.59 11.50
CA SER A 95 15.65 15.08 12.64
C SER A 95 14.89 16.21 13.35
N PRO A 96 15.35 16.66 14.54
CA PRO A 96 14.75 17.82 15.20
C PRO A 96 14.69 19.09 14.34
N GLY A 97 15.69 19.31 13.48
CA GLY A 97 15.73 20.44 12.53
C GLY A 97 15.05 20.14 11.18
N ARG A 98 14.58 18.91 10.97
CA ARG A 98 13.94 18.47 9.71
C ARG A 98 12.82 17.47 10.04
N PRO A 99 11.72 17.93 10.63
CA PRO A 99 10.57 17.08 10.89
C PRO A 99 9.88 16.65 9.59
N ARG A 100 9.08 15.59 9.67
CA ARG A 100 8.14 15.24 8.63
C ARG A 100 6.89 16.09 8.77
N ALA A 101 6.55 16.87 7.77
CA ALA A 101 5.26 17.53 7.65
C ALA A 101 4.22 16.49 7.23
N LEU A 102 3.10 16.45 7.94
CA LEU A 102 1.91 15.67 7.60
C LEU A 102 0.79 16.63 7.27
N PHE A 103 0.22 16.48 6.09
CA PHE A 103 -0.97 17.17 5.62
C PHE A 103 -2.11 16.17 5.53
N PHE A 104 -3.32 16.54 5.88
CA PHE A 104 -4.41 15.57 5.93
C PHE A 104 -5.79 16.20 5.71
N ASN A 105 -6.71 15.36 5.32
CA ASN A 105 -8.15 15.55 5.44
C ASN A 105 -8.75 14.32 6.15
N ASP A 106 -10.06 14.11 6.07
CA ASP A 106 -10.73 13.04 6.80
C ASP A 106 -10.27 11.63 6.37
N ASP A 107 -9.83 11.47 5.11
CA ASP A 107 -9.55 10.16 4.52
C ASP A 107 -8.08 9.95 4.15
N ILE A 108 -7.31 11.04 3.95
CA ILE A 108 -5.98 10.99 3.33
C ILE A 108 -4.95 11.70 4.19
N TYR A 109 -3.77 11.08 4.29
CA TYR A 109 -2.57 11.70 4.84
C TYR A 109 -1.47 11.78 3.79
N VAL A 110 -0.77 12.91 3.73
CA VAL A 110 0.42 13.13 2.88
C VAL A 110 1.59 13.50 3.76
N GLY A 111 2.67 12.71 3.71
CA GLY A 111 3.90 12.93 4.45
C GLY A 111 5.02 13.46 3.56
N TYR A 112 5.66 14.55 3.98
CA TYR A 112 6.78 15.18 3.29
C TYR A 112 7.89 15.56 4.26
N VAL A 113 9.13 15.28 3.88
CA VAL A 113 10.32 15.78 4.57
C VAL A 113 11.04 16.73 3.65
N ASN A 114 11.35 17.93 4.15
CA ASN A 114 12.03 18.96 3.34
C ASN A 114 13.32 18.41 2.70
N GLY A 115 13.47 18.59 1.39
CA GLY A 115 14.57 18.06 0.60
C GLY A 115 14.45 16.57 0.25
N SER A 116 13.31 15.92 0.51
CA SER A 116 13.04 14.58 0.02
C SER A 116 12.45 14.61 -1.37
N GLN A 117 12.88 13.66 -2.20
CA GLN A 117 12.24 13.39 -3.49
C GLN A 117 11.00 12.48 -3.36
N LEU A 118 10.72 12.02 -2.17
CA LEU A 118 9.62 11.11 -1.90
C LEU A 118 8.48 11.82 -1.17
N LEU A 119 7.26 11.60 -1.63
CA LEU A 119 6.03 11.86 -0.88
C LEU A 119 5.42 10.53 -0.46
N GLU A 120 5.02 10.42 0.79
CA GLU A 120 4.32 9.24 1.33
C GLU A 120 2.85 9.57 1.50
N LEU A 121 1.98 8.68 1.08
CA LEU A 121 0.55 8.87 1.19
C LEU A 121 -0.10 7.66 1.86
N SER A 122 -1.14 7.90 2.62
CA SER A 122 -2.05 6.87 3.09
C SER A 122 -3.49 7.31 2.94
N VAL A 123 -4.37 6.35 2.69
CA VAL A 123 -5.80 6.59 2.49
C VAL A 123 -6.61 5.45 3.08
N ALA A 124 -7.78 5.76 3.61
CA ALA A 124 -8.79 4.78 3.94
C ALA A 124 -9.51 4.32 2.67
N ASP A 125 -9.41 3.05 2.34
CA ASP A 125 -10.09 2.42 1.20
C ASP A 125 -11.23 1.55 1.74
N PRO A 126 -12.44 1.65 1.20
CA PRO A 126 -13.60 0.91 1.73
C PRO A 126 -13.46 -0.61 1.73
N ALA A 127 -12.71 -1.14 0.76
CA ALA A 127 -12.56 -2.59 0.58
C ALA A 127 -11.19 -3.12 1.04
N MET A 128 -10.20 -2.23 1.18
CA MET A 128 -8.83 -2.62 1.52
C MET A 128 -8.36 -2.08 2.87
N GLY A 129 -9.13 -1.22 3.53
CA GLY A 129 -8.70 -0.55 4.76
C GLY A 129 -7.63 0.51 4.48
N ALA A 130 -6.59 0.56 5.31
CA ALA A 130 -5.51 1.53 5.12
C ALA A 130 -4.58 1.10 3.98
N VAL A 131 -4.53 1.91 2.92
CA VAL A 131 -3.65 1.68 1.76
C VAL A 131 -2.56 2.75 1.74
N PHE A 132 -1.32 2.32 1.50
CA PHE A 132 -0.15 3.17 1.48
C PHE A 132 0.42 3.30 0.07
N TYR A 133 0.83 4.51 -0.29
CA TYR A 133 1.44 4.83 -1.57
C TYR A 133 2.73 5.62 -1.36
N SER A 134 3.63 5.51 -2.31
CA SER A 134 4.79 6.38 -2.42
C SER A 134 4.82 7.05 -3.80
N PHE A 135 5.17 8.32 -3.83
CA PHE A 135 5.31 9.09 -5.04
C PHE A 135 6.74 9.64 -5.12
N ASN A 136 7.50 9.19 -6.11
CA ASN A 136 8.84 9.70 -6.36
C ASN A 136 8.77 10.87 -7.35
N GLN A 137 9.26 12.03 -6.94
CA GLN A 137 9.19 13.28 -7.68
C GLN A 137 10.25 13.37 -8.82
N ASP A 138 11.27 12.51 -8.82
CA ASP A 138 12.34 12.50 -9.84
C ASP A 138 11.91 11.79 -11.14
N ASN A 139 10.84 11.03 -11.12
CA ASN A 139 10.42 10.16 -12.24
C ASN A 139 9.26 10.76 -13.07
N GLN A 140 9.20 12.10 -13.17
CA GLN A 140 8.15 12.80 -13.92
C GLN A 140 8.68 13.44 -15.19
#